data_018ffeaab61dfe092e613202b126aed9
#
_entry.id   018ffeaab61dfe092e613202b126aed9
#
_cell.length_a   1.000
_cell.length_b   1.000
_cell.length_c   1.000
_cell.angle_alpha   90.00
_cell.angle_beta   90.00
_cell.angle_gamma   90.00
#
_symmetry.space_group_name_H-M   'P 1'
#
loop_
_entity.id
_entity.type
_entity.pdbx_description
1 polymer ?
#
loop_
_entity_poly.entity_id
_entity_poly.type
_entity_poly.pdbx_seq_one_letter_code
_entity_poly.pdbx_strand_id
1 'polypeptide(L)'
;LKAAAELQQSGIPSVYAVRRWLQKIALPEREAGRRTGNALLHLRPHKLRLTDDLLPTDVYTADGTTADVEVLHPYNGQPFKPELTFVMDVATRRVVGVSVALAEDKFTILDALRMACCAGGIPAIFYTDNGPGYKNKLMLAEGVGMLERLGIEKADAIPGRPQGKGLME
;
A
#
# COMPACT_ATOMS: atom_id res chain seq x y z
N LEU A 1 -38.56 -20.14 -32.47
CA LEU A 1 -37.83 -20.88 -33.51
C LEU A 1 -37.69 -20.08 -34.82
N LYS A 2 -38.75 -19.42 -35.37
CA LYS A 2 -38.65 -18.59 -36.58
C LYS A 2 -37.68 -17.41 -36.42
N ALA A 3 -37.76 -16.65 -35.34
CA ALA A 3 -36.86 -15.52 -35.06
C ALA A 3 -35.37 -15.93 -34.98
N ALA A 4 -35.08 -17.13 -34.47
CA ALA A 4 -33.71 -17.64 -34.43
C ALA A 4 -33.18 -18.02 -35.83
N ALA A 5 -34.02 -18.50 -36.72
CA ALA A 5 -33.66 -18.81 -38.09
C ALA A 5 -33.43 -17.54 -38.93
N GLU A 6 -34.27 -16.52 -38.75
CA GLU A 6 -34.12 -15.21 -39.41
C GLU A 6 -32.84 -14.49 -38.97
N LEU A 7 -32.44 -14.58 -37.69
CA LEU A 7 -31.18 -14.06 -37.17
C LEU A 7 -29.95 -14.78 -37.74
N GLN A 8 -30.05 -16.09 -38.02
CA GLN A 8 -28.96 -16.83 -38.68
C GLN A 8 -28.81 -16.45 -40.18
N GLN A 9 -29.90 -16.14 -40.86
CA GLN A 9 -29.87 -15.68 -42.29
C GLN A 9 -29.35 -14.24 -42.41
N SER A 10 -29.46 -13.41 -41.37
CA SER A 10 -29.00 -12.01 -41.40
C SER A 10 -27.52 -11.83 -41.08
N GLY A 11 -26.74 -12.88 -40.87
CA GLY A 11 -25.32 -12.81 -40.47
C GLY A 11 -25.09 -12.30 -39.02
N ILE A 12 -26.19 -12.14 -38.27
CA ILE A 12 -26.09 -11.72 -36.86
C ILE A 12 -25.76 -12.94 -36.00
N PRO A 13 -24.69 -12.88 -35.17
CA PRO A 13 -24.30 -14.02 -34.35
C PRO A 13 -25.35 -14.32 -33.27
N SER A 14 -25.57 -15.61 -32.99
CA SER A 14 -26.48 -16.02 -31.91
C SER A 14 -26.01 -15.52 -30.54
N VAL A 15 -26.95 -15.39 -29.60
CA VAL A 15 -26.62 -15.01 -28.20
C VAL A 15 -25.57 -15.93 -27.58
N TYR A 16 -25.61 -17.22 -27.90
CA TYR A 16 -24.60 -18.19 -27.46
C TYR A 16 -23.22 -17.93 -28.06
N ALA A 17 -23.16 -17.56 -29.35
CA ALA A 17 -21.91 -17.22 -30.01
C ALA A 17 -21.29 -15.96 -29.39
N VAL A 18 -22.11 -14.91 -29.15
CA VAL A 18 -21.68 -13.68 -28.48
C VAL A 18 -21.20 -13.95 -27.05
N ARG A 19 -21.94 -14.74 -26.27
CA ARG A 19 -21.54 -15.11 -24.90
C ARG A 19 -20.21 -15.86 -24.88
N ARG A 20 -20.04 -16.84 -25.78
CA ARG A 20 -18.79 -17.60 -25.89
C ARG A 20 -17.62 -16.73 -26.31
N TRP A 21 -17.83 -15.77 -27.18
CA TRP A 21 -16.81 -14.80 -27.58
C TRP A 21 -16.45 -13.88 -26.42
N LEU A 22 -17.44 -13.34 -25.69
CA LEU A 22 -17.21 -12.51 -24.51
C LEU A 22 -16.42 -13.24 -23.41
N GLN A 23 -16.63 -14.56 -23.26
CA GLN A 23 -15.87 -15.36 -22.29
C GLN A 23 -14.38 -15.51 -22.64
N LYS A 24 -14.03 -15.37 -23.94
CA LYS A 24 -12.64 -15.43 -24.41
C LYS A 24 -11.90 -14.11 -24.26
N ILE A 25 -12.63 -13.01 -24.12
CA ILE A 25 -12.03 -11.67 -23.91
C ILE A 25 -11.50 -11.58 -22.48
N ALA A 26 -10.31 -11.03 -22.32
CA ALA A 26 -9.72 -10.78 -21.02
C ALA A 26 -10.63 -9.90 -20.16
N LEU A 27 -10.71 -10.19 -18.86
CA LEU A 27 -11.60 -9.49 -17.93
C LEU A 27 -11.46 -7.95 -17.96
N PRO A 28 -10.24 -7.35 -18.03
CA PRO A 28 -10.08 -5.91 -18.14
C PRO A 28 -10.69 -5.30 -19.40
N GLU A 29 -10.59 -6.00 -20.54
CA GLU A 29 -11.17 -5.55 -21.81
C GLU A 29 -12.70 -5.65 -21.80
N ARG A 30 -13.24 -6.73 -21.25
CA ARG A 30 -14.68 -6.96 -21.12
C ARG A 30 -15.35 -5.93 -20.19
N GLU A 31 -14.66 -5.47 -19.16
CA GLU A 31 -15.15 -4.50 -18.19
C GLU A 31 -14.81 -3.05 -18.57
N ALA A 32 -14.06 -2.82 -19.64
CA ALA A 32 -13.80 -1.49 -20.18
C ALA A 32 -15.11 -0.78 -20.52
N GLY A 33 -15.26 0.45 -20.03
CA GLY A 33 -16.50 1.24 -20.14
C GLY A 33 -17.55 0.98 -19.07
N ARG A 34 -17.51 -0.17 -18.38
CA ARG A 34 -18.36 -0.43 -17.19
C ARG A 34 -17.65 -0.03 -15.91
N ARG A 35 -16.34 -0.23 -15.86
CA ARG A 35 -15.47 0.17 -14.75
C ARG A 35 -14.46 1.17 -15.26
N THR A 36 -14.15 2.18 -14.43
CA THR A 36 -13.21 3.26 -14.76
C THR A 36 -12.17 3.41 -13.65
N GLY A 37 -11.08 4.10 -13.96
CA GLY A 37 -10.03 4.42 -12.98
C GLY A 37 -9.45 3.18 -12.28
N ASN A 38 -9.31 3.25 -10.98
CA ASN A 38 -8.70 2.21 -10.15
C ASN A 38 -9.45 0.88 -10.22
N ALA A 39 -10.80 0.90 -10.33
CA ALA A 39 -11.59 -0.32 -10.41
C ALA A 39 -11.28 -1.17 -11.65
N LEU A 40 -10.89 -0.54 -12.77
CA LEU A 40 -10.44 -1.24 -13.97
C LEU A 40 -8.98 -1.70 -13.84
N LEU A 41 -8.14 -0.90 -13.19
CA LEU A 41 -6.74 -1.25 -12.95
C LEU A 41 -6.58 -2.50 -12.08
N HIS A 42 -7.46 -2.70 -11.08
CA HIS A 42 -7.47 -3.91 -10.24
C HIS A 42 -7.76 -5.21 -11.00
N LEU A 43 -8.38 -5.13 -12.17
CA LEU A 43 -8.64 -6.30 -13.02
C LEU A 43 -7.44 -6.70 -13.89
N ARG A 44 -6.43 -5.84 -14.00
CA ARG A 44 -5.22 -6.14 -14.78
C ARG A 44 -4.30 -7.07 -13.99
N PRO A 45 -3.64 -8.02 -14.66
CA PRO A 45 -2.57 -8.77 -14.01
C PRO A 45 -1.54 -7.81 -13.41
N HIS A 46 -1.18 -8.02 -12.17
CA HIS A 46 -0.13 -7.26 -11.50
C HIS A 46 1.07 -8.17 -11.25
N LYS A 47 2.25 -7.60 -11.35
CA LYS A 47 3.48 -8.30 -11.00
C LYS A 47 3.56 -8.36 -9.47
N LEU A 48 3.57 -9.56 -8.92
CA LEU A 48 3.89 -9.75 -7.51
C LEU A 48 5.32 -9.24 -7.27
N ARG A 49 5.51 -8.46 -6.24
CA ARG A 49 6.86 -8.10 -5.79
C ARG A 49 7.41 -9.29 -5.02
N LEU A 50 8.41 -9.93 -5.58
CA LEU A 50 9.18 -10.93 -4.87
C LEU A 50 10.10 -10.18 -3.90
N THR A 51 10.14 -10.65 -2.67
CA THR A 51 10.99 -10.11 -1.61
C THR A 51 12.03 -11.14 -1.17
N ASP A 52 12.10 -12.26 -1.89
CA ASP A 52 12.96 -13.40 -1.54
C ASP A 52 14.45 -13.08 -1.68
N ASP A 53 14.79 -12.09 -2.52
CA ASP A 53 16.17 -11.63 -2.72
C ASP A 53 16.62 -10.55 -1.73
N LEU A 54 15.70 -10.07 -0.85
CA LEU A 54 16.02 -9.04 0.14
C LEU A 54 16.68 -9.64 1.37
N LEU A 55 17.71 -8.97 1.86
CA LEU A 55 18.34 -9.26 3.14
C LEU A 55 17.70 -8.45 4.28
N PRO A 56 17.80 -8.90 5.53
CA PRO A 56 17.41 -8.09 6.67
C PRO A 56 18.07 -6.71 6.62
N THR A 57 17.32 -5.66 6.90
CA THR A 57 17.72 -4.24 6.83
C THR A 57 17.86 -3.64 5.42
N ASP A 58 17.64 -4.39 4.34
CA ASP A 58 17.63 -3.78 3.01
C ASP A 58 16.48 -2.78 2.85
N VAL A 59 15.28 -3.16 3.27
CA VAL A 59 14.09 -2.32 3.11
C VAL A 59 13.23 -2.34 4.37
N TYR A 60 13.02 -1.17 4.96
CA TYR A 60 11.98 -0.98 5.96
C TYR A 60 10.78 -0.29 5.35
N THR A 61 9.59 -0.72 5.75
CA THR A 61 8.33 -0.04 5.41
C THR A 61 7.64 0.42 6.67
N ALA A 62 6.92 1.55 6.58
CA ALA A 62 6.15 2.08 7.69
C ALA A 62 4.69 2.29 7.30
N ASP A 63 3.82 2.10 8.29
CA ASP A 63 2.40 2.38 8.18
C ASP A 63 1.83 2.83 9.51
N GLY A 64 0.80 3.70 9.44
CA GLY A 64 0.07 4.21 10.59
C GLY A 64 -1.34 3.63 10.64
N THR A 65 -1.82 3.32 11.83
CA THR A 65 -3.19 2.88 12.06
C THR A 65 -3.70 3.36 13.40
N THR A 66 -5.00 3.67 13.47
CA THR A 66 -5.67 3.93 14.74
C THR A 66 -5.87 2.61 15.48
N ALA A 67 -5.49 2.54 16.73
CA ALA A 67 -5.69 1.34 17.54
C ALA A 67 -7.18 1.00 17.67
N ASP A 68 -7.52 -0.28 17.57
CA ASP A 68 -8.91 -0.72 17.77
C ASP A 68 -9.23 -1.00 19.25
N VAL A 69 -8.64 -0.19 20.12
CA VAL A 69 -8.85 -0.23 21.58
C VAL A 69 -8.95 1.19 22.10
N GLU A 70 -9.90 1.42 23.00
CA GLU A 70 -10.03 2.70 23.70
C GLU A 70 -9.20 2.69 24.97
N VAL A 71 -8.45 3.78 25.17
CA VAL A 71 -7.69 4.03 26.38
C VAL A 71 -8.04 5.42 26.93
N LEU A 72 -7.70 5.69 28.17
CA LEU A 72 -7.91 7.02 28.75
C LEU A 72 -6.86 7.99 28.27
N HIS A 73 -7.31 9.13 27.76
CA HIS A 73 -6.40 10.20 27.33
C HIS A 73 -5.62 10.76 28.52
N PRO A 74 -4.28 10.85 28.46
CA PRO A 74 -3.43 11.14 29.61
C PRO A 74 -3.64 12.53 30.23
N TYR A 75 -4.20 13.50 29.46
CA TYR A 75 -4.37 14.87 29.95
C TYR A 75 -5.79 15.17 30.41
N ASN A 76 -6.83 14.53 29.83
CA ASN A 76 -8.22 14.86 30.13
C ASN A 76 -9.06 13.69 30.63
N GLY A 77 -8.49 12.47 30.66
CA GLY A 77 -9.15 11.26 31.13
C GLY A 77 -10.33 10.77 30.28
N GLN A 78 -10.56 11.36 29.09
CA GLN A 78 -11.62 10.91 28.20
C GLN A 78 -11.18 9.70 27.40
N PRO A 79 -12.09 8.75 27.09
CA PRO A 79 -11.77 7.64 26.19
C PRO A 79 -11.34 8.14 24.81
N PHE A 80 -10.28 7.58 24.26
CA PHE A 80 -9.83 7.83 22.90
C PHE A 80 -9.08 6.64 22.34
N LYS A 81 -8.96 6.57 21.02
CA LYS A 81 -8.19 5.56 20.31
C LYS A 81 -6.82 6.13 19.94
N PRO A 82 -5.71 5.57 20.45
CA PRO A 82 -4.38 6.05 20.10
C PRO A 82 -3.98 5.70 18.66
N GLU A 83 -3.10 6.53 18.11
CA GLU A 83 -2.47 6.26 16.82
C GLU A 83 -1.20 5.44 17.01
N LEU A 84 -1.05 4.41 16.19
CA LEU A 84 0.08 3.50 16.18
C LEU A 84 0.83 3.66 14.86
N THR A 85 2.14 3.81 14.92
CA THR A 85 3.01 3.76 13.75
C THR A 85 3.92 2.55 13.87
N PHE A 86 3.90 1.66 12.89
CA PHE A 86 4.74 0.48 12.84
C PHE A 86 5.81 0.65 11.77
N VAL A 87 7.01 0.16 12.06
CA VAL A 87 8.07 -0.03 11.07
C VAL A 87 8.37 -1.52 10.99
N MET A 88 8.30 -2.07 9.78
CA MET A 88 8.52 -3.48 9.50
C MET A 88 9.71 -3.65 8.55
N ASP A 89 10.54 -4.64 8.82
CA ASP A 89 11.55 -5.14 7.91
C ASP A 89 10.87 -6.05 6.86
N VAL A 90 10.99 -5.67 5.61
CA VAL A 90 10.32 -6.35 4.49
C VAL A 90 10.86 -7.76 4.28
N ALA A 91 12.17 -7.99 4.46
CA ALA A 91 12.82 -9.29 4.29
C ALA A 91 12.35 -10.29 5.34
N THR A 92 12.38 -9.90 6.61
CA THR A 92 12.06 -10.79 7.73
C THR A 92 10.59 -10.79 8.11
N ARG A 93 9.81 -9.80 7.63
CA ARG A 93 8.41 -9.54 8.00
C ARG A 93 8.22 -9.28 9.51
N ARG A 94 9.25 -8.82 10.17
CA ARG A 94 9.21 -8.48 11.61
C ARG A 94 8.94 -7.01 11.80
N VAL A 95 8.08 -6.68 12.74
CA VAL A 95 7.96 -5.31 13.25
C VAL A 95 9.20 -5.02 14.08
N VAL A 96 9.98 -4.04 13.64
CA VAL A 96 11.26 -3.64 14.26
C VAL A 96 11.15 -2.30 14.98
N GLY A 97 10.10 -1.50 14.73
CA GLY A 97 9.86 -0.25 15.42
C GLY A 97 8.37 0.01 15.59
N VAL A 98 8.00 0.60 16.73
CA VAL A 98 6.63 0.98 17.08
C VAL A 98 6.65 2.33 17.76
N SER A 99 5.72 3.20 17.42
CA SER A 99 5.44 4.43 18.16
C SER A 99 3.96 4.55 18.46
N VAL A 100 3.62 5.05 19.62
CA VAL A 100 2.22 5.26 20.07
C VAL A 100 2.04 6.73 20.39
N ALA A 101 0.98 7.34 19.82
CA ALA A 101 0.73 8.76 19.98
C ALA A 101 -0.75 9.09 20.17
N LEU A 102 -1.01 10.33 20.57
CA LEU A 102 -2.37 10.86 20.69
C LEU A 102 -2.98 11.20 19.32
N ALA A 103 -2.13 11.50 18.35
CA ALA A 103 -2.50 11.77 16.96
C ALA A 103 -1.33 11.39 16.06
N GLU A 104 -1.63 11.03 14.81
CA GLU A 104 -0.59 10.80 13.79
C GLU A 104 0.15 12.10 13.49
N ASP A 105 1.46 12.11 13.67
CA ASP A 105 2.30 13.22 13.31
C ASP A 105 3.70 12.76 12.83
N LYS A 106 4.50 13.75 12.37
CA LYS A 106 5.86 13.50 11.88
C LYS A 106 6.81 12.93 12.96
N PHE A 107 6.56 13.22 14.24
CA PHE A 107 7.42 12.77 15.33
C PHE A 107 7.18 11.29 15.63
N THR A 108 5.93 10.80 15.47
CA THR A 108 5.62 9.38 15.66
C THR A 108 6.33 8.51 14.64
N ILE A 109 6.38 8.97 13.38
CA ILE A 109 7.09 8.27 12.30
C ILE A 109 8.61 8.27 12.57
N LEU A 110 9.16 9.40 12.94
CA LEU A 110 10.59 9.52 13.28
C LEU A 110 10.98 8.66 14.48
N ASP A 111 10.13 8.60 15.51
CA ASP A 111 10.37 7.80 16.71
C ASP A 111 10.29 6.30 16.40
N ALA A 112 9.29 5.87 15.63
CA ALA A 112 9.16 4.48 15.17
C ALA A 112 10.39 4.07 14.34
N LEU A 113 10.87 4.93 13.43
CA LEU A 113 12.07 4.68 12.63
C LEU A 113 13.32 4.66 13.50
N ARG A 114 13.46 5.59 14.45
CA ARG A 114 14.56 5.60 15.42
C ARG A 114 14.62 4.28 16.20
N MET A 115 13.46 3.84 16.72
CA MET A 115 13.37 2.56 17.43
C MET A 115 13.76 1.39 16.53
N ALA A 116 13.30 1.38 15.29
CA ALA A 116 13.63 0.35 14.29
C ALA A 116 15.15 0.30 14.03
N CYS A 117 15.80 1.47 13.84
CA CYS A 117 17.24 1.54 13.63
C CYS A 117 18.03 1.04 14.85
N CYS A 118 17.56 1.34 16.07
CA CYS A 118 18.22 0.87 17.29
C CYS A 118 18.06 -0.64 17.53
N ALA A 119 16.93 -1.21 17.17
CA ALA A 119 16.62 -2.61 17.42
C ALA A 119 17.05 -3.56 16.27
N GLY A 120 16.89 -3.13 15.02
CA GLY A 120 17.12 -3.96 13.84
C GLY A 120 18.32 -3.56 12.99
N GLY A 121 18.81 -2.34 13.15
CA GLY A 121 19.86 -1.76 12.30
C GLY A 121 19.31 -0.68 11.35
N ILE A 122 20.21 0.05 10.71
CA ILE A 122 19.88 1.13 9.78
C ILE A 122 19.52 0.50 8.44
N PRO A 123 18.31 0.75 7.88
CA PRO A 123 17.93 0.20 6.58
C PRO A 123 18.62 0.93 5.43
N ALA A 124 18.83 0.23 4.31
CA ALA A 124 19.29 0.88 3.08
C ALA A 124 18.19 1.73 2.46
N ILE A 125 16.95 1.24 2.46
CA ILE A 125 15.78 1.90 1.87
C ILE A 125 14.66 2.02 2.91
N PHE A 126 14.07 3.21 3.01
CA PHE A 126 12.84 3.45 3.76
C PHE A 126 11.68 3.66 2.78
N TYR A 127 10.83 2.64 2.65
CA TYR A 127 9.71 2.61 1.71
C TYR A 127 8.41 3.00 2.41
N THR A 128 7.81 4.12 2.00
CA THR A 128 6.59 4.64 2.62
C THR A 128 5.55 5.04 1.59
N ASP A 129 4.34 5.36 2.06
CA ASP A 129 3.37 6.05 1.21
C ASP A 129 3.74 7.53 1.06
N ASN A 130 2.94 8.22 0.21
CA ASN A 130 3.11 9.64 -0.06
C ASN A 130 2.42 10.55 0.98
N GLY A 131 2.12 10.05 2.17
CA GLY A 131 1.48 10.82 3.23
C GLY A 131 2.30 12.04 3.67
N PRO A 132 1.64 13.12 4.14
CA PRO A 132 2.33 14.36 4.54
C PRO A 132 3.28 14.14 5.73
N GLY A 133 3.00 13.17 6.60
CA GLY A 133 3.87 12.78 7.70
C GLY A 133 5.24 12.29 7.25
N TYR A 134 5.31 11.63 6.08
CA TYR A 134 6.57 11.10 5.51
C TYR A 134 7.33 12.09 4.65
N LYS A 135 6.77 13.29 4.37
CA LYS A 135 7.39 14.35 3.55
C LYS A 135 7.80 15.59 4.35
N ASN A 136 8.17 15.43 5.60
CA ASN A 136 8.55 16.54 6.46
C ASN A 136 10.05 16.86 6.38
N LYS A 137 10.39 18.12 6.68
CA LYS A 137 11.79 18.60 6.65
C LYS A 137 12.72 17.90 7.64
N LEU A 138 12.23 17.46 8.81
CA LEU A 138 13.04 16.74 9.80
C LEU A 138 13.52 15.39 9.28
N MET A 139 12.75 14.79 8.36
CA MET A 139 13.10 13.52 7.73
C MET A 139 13.96 13.71 6.47
N LEU A 140 13.63 14.69 5.62
CA LEU A 140 14.12 14.82 4.26
C LEU A 140 15.01 16.04 3.99
N ALA A 141 15.23 16.95 4.97
CA ALA A 141 16.02 18.16 4.70
C ALA A 141 17.45 17.80 4.32
N GLU A 142 17.93 18.37 3.22
CA GLU A 142 19.28 18.19 2.73
C GLU A 142 20.32 18.58 3.80
N GLY A 143 21.29 17.72 4.06
CA GLY A 143 22.36 17.89 5.03
C GLY A 143 21.97 17.71 6.50
N VAL A 144 20.69 17.76 6.87
CA VAL A 144 20.24 17.73 8.27
C VAL A 144 19.09 16.76 8.54
N GLY A 145 18.43 16.26 7.51
CA GLY A 145 17.33 15.29 7.62
C GLY A 145 17.81 13.95 8.20
N MET A 146 16.93 13.27 8.95
CA MET A 146 17.29 12.02 9.60
C MET A 146 17.71 10.95 8.59
N LEU A 147 16.99 10.82 7.46
CA LEU A 147 17.29 9.81 6.45
C LEU A 147 18.67 10.06 5.82
N GLU A 148 18.96 11.28 5.45
CA GLU A 148 20.25 11.64 4.84
C GLU A 148 21.42 11.43 5.79
N ARG A 149 21.26 11.85 7.05
CA ARG A 149 22.30 11.65 8.10
C ARG A 149 22.59 10.19 8.38
N LEU A 150 21.61 9.31 8.19
CA LEU A 150 21.77 7.86 8.38
C LEU A 150 22.13 7.13 7.09
N GLY A 151 22.19 7.85 5.94
CA GLY A 151 22.44 7.24 4.62
C GLY A 151 21.29 6.37 4.13
N ILE A 152 20.06 6.67 4.56
CA ILE A 152 18.86 5.91 4.18
C ILE A 152 18.26 6.52 2.91
N GLU A 153 18.08 5.72 1.87
CA GLU A 153 17.35 6.13 0.67
C GLU A 153 15.85 6.10 0.92
N LYS A 154 15.14 7.19 0.57
CA LYS A 154 13.67 7.20 0.64
C LYS A 154 13.07 6.76 -0.67
N ALA A 155 12.20 5.75 -0.62
CA ALA A 155 11.38 5.32 -1.74
C ALA A 155 9.89 5.51 -1.42
N ASP A 156 9.15 6.10 -2.35
CA ASP A 156 7.72 6.35 -2.19
C ASP A 156 6.89 5.32 -2.96
N ALA A 157 5.76 4.92 -2.38
CA ALA A 157 4.76 4.11 -3.06
C ALA A 157 4.15 4.88 -4.24
N ILE A 158 3.84 4.16 -5.32
CA ILE A 158 3.19 4.76 -6.49
C ILE A 158 1.77 5.18 -6.09
N PRO A 159 1.39 6.46 -6.27
CA PRO A 159 0.06 6.93 -5.93
C PRO A 159 -1.04 6.10 -6.62
N GLY A 160 -2.11 5.77 -5.88
CA GLY A 160 -3.25 5.03 -6.41
C GLY A 160 -3.03 3.53 -6.65
N ARG A 161 -1.92 2.95 -6.16
CA ARG A 161 -1.64 1.51 -6.20
C ARG A 161 -1.45 0.94 -4.78
N PRO A 162 -2.52 0.64 -4.04
CA PRO A 162 -2.45 0.12 -2.66
C PRO A 162 -1.69 -1.21 -2.56
N GLN A 163 -1.67 -2.01 -3.64
CA GLN A 163 -0.97 -3.30 -3.71
C GLN A 163 0.55 -3.21 -3.44
N GLY A 164 1.12 -2.01 -3.36
CA GLY A 164 2.52 -1.80 -2.99
C GLY A 164 2.82 -2.07 -1.52
N LYS A 165 1.81 -2.08 -0.65
CA LYS A 165 1.92 -2.26 0.81
C LYS A 165 1.30 -3.55 1.35
N GLY A 166 0.86 -4.46 0.50
CA GLY A 166 0.20 -5.71 0.90
C GLY A 166 0.99 -6.63 1.85
N LEU A 167 2.14 -6.18 2.33
CA LEU A 167 2.89 -6.85 3.39
C LEU A 167 2.49 -6.40 4.80
N MET A 168 1.78 -5.26 4.92
CA MET A 168 1.35 -4.69 6.20
C MET A 168 -0.15 -4.86 6.48
N GLU A 169 -0.90 -5.31 5.47
CA GLU A 169 -2.30 -5.75 5.60
C GLU A 169 -2.36 -7.22 6.05
#